data_8eda372815dbae3ebda0ea636df845f3
#
_entry.id   8eda372815dbae3ebda0ea636df845f3
#
_cell.length_a   1.000
_cell.length_b   1.000
_cell.length_c   1.000
_cell.angle_alpha   90.00
_cell.angle_beta   90.00
_cell.angle_gamma   90.00
#
_symmetry.space_group_name_H-M   'P 1'
#
loop_
_entity.id
_entity.type
_entity.pdbx_description
1 polymer ?
#
loop_
_entity_poly.entity_id
_entity_poly.type
_entity_poly.pdbx_seq_one_letter_code
_entity_poly.pdbx_strand_id
1 'polypeptide(L)'
;MRVAVLNGPNLNLLGVREPERYGRHTLGDIEAMVQEEGARLAVELEWFQTNHEGALVDAVQALRGRVDGAVVNPAAFGHTSLALRDAFLAVQVPFVEVHLTNIFGREPERRHTVLADLAVAVIAGLGAQGYPVALRALVDHLRAG
;
A
#
# COMPACT_ATOMS: atom_id res chain seq x y z
N MET A 1 14.02 5.44 -11.21
CA MET A 1 13.04 5.62 -10.13
C MET A 1 12.73 4.27 -9.52
N ARG A 2 12.75 4.19 -8.21
CA ARG A 2 12.47 2.97 -7.47
C ARG A 2 11.32 3.21 -6.51
N VAL A 3 10.34 2.29 -6.50
CA VAL A 3 9.13 2.37 -5.67
C VAL A 3 8.99 1.07 -4.88
N ALA A 4 8.72 1.17 -3.59
CA ALA A 4 8.39 0.03 -2.76
C ALA A 4 6.88 -0.16 -2.71
N VAL A 5 6.43 -1.42 -2.68
CA VAL A 5 5.04 -1.77 -2.42
C VAL A 5 5.01 -2.57 -1.12
N LEU A 6 4.38 -2.02 -0.11
CA LEU A 6 4.33 -2.59 1.23
C LEU A 6 2.92 -3.08 1.55
N ASN A 7 2.82 -4.31 2.01
CA ASN A 7 1.55 -4.98 2.26
C ASN A 7 1.50 -5.49 3.70
N GLY A 8 0.41 -5.17 4.38
CA GLY A 8 0.20 -5.51 5.79
C GLY A 8 -0.43 -6.88 6.02
N PRO A 9 -0.99 -7.09 7.22
CA PRO A 9 -1.40 -8.41 7.69
C PRO A 9 -2.56 -8.98 6.90
N ASN A 10 -2.57 -10.30 6.78
CA ASN A 10 -3.60 -11.12 6.16
C ASN A 10 -3.72 -10.95 4.63
N LEU A 11 -2.98 -10.05 4.00
CA LEU A 11 -3.00 -9.91 2.54
C LEU A 11 -2.43 -11.15 1.83
N ASN A 12 -1.59 -11.92 2.52
CA ASN A 12 -1.12 -13.22 2.03
C ASN A 12 -2.26 -14.25 1.86
N LEU A 13 -3.44 -14.00 2.48
CA LEU A 13 -4.62 -14.87 2.38
C LEU A 13 -5.61 -14.42 1.31
N LEU A 14 -5.27 -13.41 0.51
CA LEU A 14 -6.14 -12.98 -0.59
C LEU A 14 -6.39 -14.14 -1.57
N GLY A 15 -7.62 -14.18 -2.08
CA GLY A 15 -8.09 -15.29 -2.93
C GLY A 15 -8.71 -16.43 -2.15
N VAL A 16 -8.41 -16.55 -0.85
CA VAL A 16 -8.95 -17.57 0.06
C VAL A 16 -9.92 -16.95 1.06
N ARG A 17 -9.59 -15.75 1.58
CA ARG A 17 -10.34 -15.06 2.62
C ARG A 17 -11.43 -14.17 2.01
N GLU A 18 -12.69 -14.45 2.37
CA GLU A 18 -13.85 -13.61 2.02
C GLU A 18 -13.81 -13.12 0.56
N PRO A 19 -13.80 -14.02 -0.46
CA PRO A 19 -13.65 -13.60 -1.85
C PRO A 19 -14.79 -12.69 -2.32
N GLU A 20 -15.98 -12.77 -1.71
CA GLU A 20 -17.11 -11.89 -1.98
C GLU A 20 -16.84 -10.43 -1.59
N ARG A 21 -15.89 -10.20 -0.67
CA ARG A 21 -15.51 -8.88 -0.18
C ARG A 21 -14.22 -8.37 -0.80
N TYR A 22 -13.20 -9.24 -0.90
CA TYR A 22 -11.85 -8.87 -1.33
C TYR A 22 -11.53 -9.30 -2.76
N GLY A 23 -12.44 -10.05 -3.41
CA GLY A 23 -12.20 -10.59 -4.74
C GLY A 23 -11.42 -11.89 -4.71
N ARG A 24 -11.18 -12.45 -5.89
CA ARG A 24 -10.54 -13.77 -6.05
C ARG A 24 -9.06 -13.67 -6.42
N HIS A 25 -8.55 -12.48 -6.67
CA HIS A 25 -7.12 -12.31 -6.94
C HIS A 25 -6.31 -12.66 -5.70
N THR A 26 -5.24 -13.42 -5.90
CA THR A 26 -4.24 -13.62 -4.85
C THR A 26 -3.33 -12.41 -4.77
N LEU A 27 -2.55 -12.31 -3.69
CA LEU A 27 -1.54 -11.24 -3.60
C LEU A 27 -0.50 -11.39 -4.71
N GLY A 28 -0.15 -12.63 -5.11
CA GLY A 28 0.74 -12.88 -6.24
C GLY A 28 0.19 -12.37 -7.57
N ASP A 29 -1.14 -12.51 -7.78
CA ASP A 29 -1.79 -11.97 -8.97
C ASP A 29 -1.68 -10.44 -8.99
N ILE A 30 -1.87 -9.80 -7.85
CA ILE A 30 -1.76 -8.35 -7.71
C ILE A 30 -0.31 -7.91 -7.96
N GLU A 31 0.65 -8.63 -7.40
CA GLU A 31 2.07 -8.34 -7.66
C GLU A 31 2.37 -8.35 -9.14
N ALA A 32 1.88 -9.36 -9.88
CA ALA A 32 2.07 -9.43 -11.33
C ALA A 32 1.47 -8.22 -12.05
N MET A 33 0.27 -7.78 -11.63
CA MET A 33 -0.37 -6.58 -12.19
C MET A 33 0.47 -5.32 -11.97
N VAL A 34 1.03 -5.20 -10.77
CA VAL A 34 1.86 -4.04 -10.40
C VAL A 34 3.19 -4.07 -11.15
N GLN A 35 3.80 -5.24 -11.30
CA GLN A 35 5.04 -5.38 -12.08
C GLN A 35 4.82 -4.99 -13.53
N GLU A 36 3.70 -5.38 -14.12
CA GLU A 36 3.36 -5.00 -15.49
C GLU A 36 3.22 -3.48 -15.61
N GLU A 37 2.51 -2.84 -14.68
CA GLU A 37 2.35 -1.39 -14.67
C GLU A 37 3.70 -0.69 -14.44
N GLY A 38 4.53 -1.23 -13.54
CA GLY A 38 5.87 -0.70 -13.30
C GLY A 38 6.76 -0.74 -14.53
N ALA A 39 6.67 -1.82 -15.32
CA ALA A 39 7.40 -1.94 -16.58
C ALA A 39 6.95 -0.85 -17.58
N ARG A 40 5.63 -0.61 -17.68
CA ARG A 40 5.11 0.45 -18.55
C ARG A 40 5.55 1.83 -18.12
N LEU A 41 5.68 2.04 -16.82
CA LEU A 41 6.10 3.32 -16.24
C LEU A 41 7.63 3.47 -16.16
N ALA A 42 8.37 2.42 -16.50
CA ALA A 42 9.84 2.36 -16.42
C ALA A 42 10.35 2.62 -15.00
N VAL A 43 9.72 2.00 -13.99
CA VAL A 43 10.15 2.07 -12.59
C VAL A 43 10.55 0.69 -12.09
N GLU A 44 11.54 0.66 -11.19
CA GLU A 44 11.92 -0.54 -10.45
C GLU A 44 11.03 -0.69 -9.23
N LEU A 45 10.60 -1.91 -8.93
CA LEU A 45 9.70 -2.20 -7.83
C LEU A 45 10.36 -3.12 -6.80
N GLU A 46 10.12 -2.82 -5.53
CA GLU A 46 10.38 -3.71 -4.41
C GLU A 46 9.04 -4.12 -3.82
N TRP A 47 8.87 -5.41 -3.53
CA TRP A 47 7.60 -5.95 -3.02
C TRP A 47 7.81 -6.59 -1.66
N PHE A 48 6.97 -6.25 -0.68
CA PHE A 48 7.07 -6.79 0.67
C PHE A 48 5.67 -7.01 1.27
N GLN A 49 5.52 -8.09 2.03
CA GLN A 49 4.31 -8.38 2.79
C GLN A 49 4.70 -8.97 4.15
N THR A 50 4.02 -8.53 5.20
CA THR A 50 4.23 -9.10 6.54
C THR A 50 2.95 -9.04 7.36
N ASN A 51 2.80 -10.00 8.28
CA ASN A 51 1.75 -10.01 9.28
C ASN A 51 2.20 -9.33 10.59
N HIS A 52 3.45 -8.92 10.69
CA HIS A 52 4.04 -8.39 11.91
C HIS A 52 4.17 -6.87 11.83
N GLU A 53 3.57 -6.18 12.79
CA GLU A 53 3.60 -4.72 12.84
C GLU A 53 5.05 -4.19 12.89
N GLY A 54 5.89 -4.77 13.75
CA GLY A 54 7.28 -4.36 13.86
C GLY A 54 8.06 -4.55 12.57
N ALA A 55 7.81 -5.64 11.84
CA ALA A 55 8.45 -5.87 10.55
C ALA A 55 8.00 -4.84 9.51
N LEU A 56 6.74 -4.41 9.55
CA LEU A 56 6.25 -3.38 8.64
C LEU A 56 6.87 -2.02 8.99
N VAL A 57 6.99 -1.70 10.27
CA VAL A 57 7.68 -0.50 10.74
C VAL A 57 9.14 -0.50 10.27
N ASP A 58 9.85 -1.62 10.43
CA ASP A 58 11.23 -1.76 9.97
C ASP A 58 11.33 -1.56 8.45
N ALA A 59 10.38 -2.10 7.69
CA ALA A 59 10.34 -1.94 6.24
C ALA A 59 10.17 -0.47 5.84
N VAL A 60 9.31 0.28 6.54
CA VAL A 60 9.15 1.72 6.32
C VAL A 60 10.44 2.46 6.62
N GLN A 61 11.07 2.17 7.76
CA GLN A 61 12.34 2.82 8.13
C GLN A 61 13.42 2.58 7.06
N ALA A 62 13.44 1.39 6.47
CA ALA A 62 14.42 1.03 5.45
C ALA A 62 14.19 1.73 4.10
N LEU A 63 13.06 2.41 3.90
CA LEU A 63 12.79 3.15 2.65
C LEU A 63 13.68 4.37 2.48
N ARG A 64 14.10 4.97 3.58
CA ARG A 64 14.84 6.23 3.56
C ARG A 64 16.16 6.09 2.79
N GLY A 65 16.33 6.94 1.79
CA GLY A 65 17.54 6.96 0.96
C GLY A 65 17.63 5.80 -0.04
N ARG A 66 16.62 4.92 -0.11
CA ARG A 66 16.65 3.75 -0.97
C ARG A 66 15.59 3.79 -2.07
N VAL A 67 14.43 4.36 -1.80
CA VAL A 67 13.35 4.45 -2.78
C VAL A 67 12.89 5.90 -2.92
N ASP A 68 12.24 6.18 -4.04
CA ASP A 68 11.67 7.51 -4.31
C ASP A 68 10.27 7.67 -3.75
N GLY A 69 9.55 6.57 -3.57
CA GLY A 69 8.20 6.58 -3.02
C GLY A 69 7.72 5.17 -2.70
N ALA A 70 6.53 5.07 -2.13
CA ALA A 70 5.92 3.79 -1.79
C ALA A 70 4.43 3.76 -2.07
N VAL A 71 3.93 2.57 -2.43
CA VAL A 71 2.51 2.22 -2.40
C VAL A 71 2.31 1.34 -1.17
N VAL A 72 1.36 1.69 -0.33
CA VAL A 72 1.19 1.03 0.97
C VAL A 72 -0.24 0.58 1.13
N ASN A 73 -0.45 -0.73 1.28
CA ASN A 73 -1.70 -1.27 1.80
C ASN A 73 -1.44 -1.75 3.23
N PRO A 74 -1.73 -0.93 4.24
CA PRO A 74 -1.44 -1.29 5.62
C PRO A 74 -2.39 -2.34 6.18
N ALA A 75 -3.47 -2.65 5.47
CA ALA A 75 -4.55 -3.51 5.94
C ALA A 75 -5.03 -3.04 7.31
N ALA A 76 -5.26 -3.94 8.27
CA ALA A 76 -5.79 -3.55 9.58
C ALA A 76 -4.86 -2.61 10.36
N PHE A 77 -3.56 -2.63 10.13
CA PHE A 77 -2.64 -1.71 10.81
C PHE A 77 -2.89 -0.25 10.45
N GLY A 78 -3.50 0.02 9.31
CA GLY A 78 -3.90 1.38 8.93
C GLY A 78 -4.97 1.98 9.80
N HIS A 79 -5.69 1.16 10.58
CA HIS A 79 -6.74 1.62 11.48
C HIS A 79 -6.25 1.79 12.92
N THR A 80 -5.07 1.30 13.28
CA THR A 80 -4.63 1.17 14.66
C THR A 80 -3.19 1.58 14.94
N SER A 81 -2.29 1.50 13.96
CA SER A 81 -0.86 1.58 14.24
C SER A 81 -0.33 3.02 14.23
N LEU A 82 -0.23 3.62 15.40
CA LEU A 82 0.50 4.87 15.57
C LEU A 82 1.99 4.68 15.32
N ALA A 83 2.54 3.50 15.62
CA ALA A 83 3.94 3.20 15.35
C ALA A 83 4.26 3.28 13.86
N LEU A 84 3.35 2.77 13.01
CA LEU A 84 3.50 2.85 11.57
C LEU A 84 3.41 4.30 11.08
N ARG A 85 2.46 5.08 11.62
CA ARG A 85 2.32 6.50 11.34
C ARG A 85 3.63 7.24 11.66
N ASP A 86 4.18 7.00 12.85
CA ASP A 86 5.41 7.67 13.29
C ASP A 86 6.60 7.31 12.41
N ALA A 87 6.66 6.08 11.90
CA ALA A 87 7.70 5.65 10.96
C ALA A 87 7.63 6.44 9.66
N PHE A 88 6.44 6.64 9.09
CA PHE A 88 6.27 7.44 7.88
C PHE A 88 6.64 8.91 8.11
N LEU A 89 6.27 9.46 9.26
CA LEU A 89 6.68 10.82 9.63
C LEU A 89 8.20 10.96 9.69
N ALA A 90 8.88 9.94 10.22
CA ALA A 90 10.32 9.98 10.39
C ALA A 90 11.08 9.88 9.06
N VAL A 91 10.63 9.03 8.13
CA VAL A 91 11.37 8.80 6.88
C VAL A 91 11.03 9.81 5.80
N GLN A 92 9.85 10.42 5.85
CA GLN A 92 9.41 11.44 4.90
C GLN A 92 9.44 10.98 3.44
N VAL A 93 9.24 9.70 3.18
CA VAL A 93 9.13 9.16 1.84
C VAL A 93 7.68 9.32 1.37
N PRO A 94 7.43 9.94 0.20
CA PRO A 94 6.06 10.07 -0.32
C PRO A 94 5.41 8.71 -0.55
N PHE A 95 4.13 8.58 -0.19
CA PHE A 95 3.43 7.31 -0.41
C PHE A 95 1.97 7.54 -0.77
N VAL A 96 1.40 6.55 -1.48
CA VAL A 96 -0.04 6.45 -1.73
C VAL A 96 -0.56 5.27 -0.91
N GLU A 97 -1.60 5.51 -0.15
CA GLU A 97 -2.28 4.46 0.63
C GLU A 97 -3.35 3.80 -0.25
N VAL A 98 -3.39 2.47 -0.27
CA VAL A 98 -4.37 1.72 -1.04
C VAL A 98 -5.10 0.70 -0.15
N HIS A 99 -6.39 0.57 -0.35
CA HIS A 99 -7.25 -0.45 0.25
C HIS A 99 -8.10 -1.09 -0.83
N LEU A 100 -8.26 -2.42 -0.78
CA LEU A 100 -9.05 -3.15 -1.77
C LEU A 100 -10.54 -2.80 -1.66
N THR A 101 -11.06 -2.71 -0.42
CA THR A 101 -12.46 -2.37 -0.17
C THR A 101 -12.62 -0.87 0.06
N ASN A 102 -13.84 -0.39 -0.09
CA ASN A 102 -14.18 0.95 0.41
C ASN A 102 -14.29 0.88 1.93
N ILE A 103 -13.21 1.20 2.61
CA ILE A 103 -13.14 1.13 4.09
C ILE A 103 -14.16 2.05 4.75
N PHE A 104 -14.57 3.12 4.09
CA PHE A 104 -15.54 4.08 4.62
C PHE A 104 -16.98 3.54 4.59
N GLY A 105 -17.22 2.45 3.86
CA GLY A 105 -18.49 1.74 3.83
C GLY A 105 -18.55 0.52 4.74
N ARG A 106 -17.53 0.30 5.56
CA ARG A 106 -17.44 -0.87 6.44
C ARG A 106 -17.84 -0.51 7.89
N GLU A 107 -17.60 -1.44 8.83
CA GLU A 107 -17.86 -1.19 10.25
C GLU A 107 -17.02 -0.01 10.76
N PRO A 108 -17.50 0.71 11.81
CA PRO A 108 -16.86 1.97 12.25
C PRO A 108 -15.37 1.86 12.52
N GLU A 109 -14.88 0.72 13.01
CA GLU A 109 -13.48 0.49 13.34
C GLU A 109 -12.57 0.59 12.11
N ARG A 110 -13.13 0.44 10.89
CA ARG A 110 -12.38 0.47 9.64
C ARG A 110 -12.56 1.74 8.83
N ARG A 111 -13.37 2.69 9.31
CA ARG A 111 -13.73 3.90 8.55
C ARG A 111 -12.72 5.02 8.67
N HIS A 112 -11.64 4.81 9.40
CA HIS A 112 -10.58 5.80 9.53
C HIS A 112 -9.23 5.16 9.23
N THR A 113 -8.25 5.98 8.88
CA THR A 113 -6.87 5.55 8.70
C THR A 113 -5.94 6.53 9.40
N VAL A 114 -4.94 5.99 10.08
CA VAL A 114 -3.94 6.79 10.78
C VAL A 114 -2.86 7.32 9.83
N LEU A 115 -2.92 6.94 8.55
CA LEU A 115 -1.92 7.33 7.53
C LEU A 115 -2.46 8.34 6.54
N ALA A 116 -3.79 8.47 6.41
CA ALA A 116 -4.41 9.17 5.27
C ALA A 116 -3.95 10.62 5.13
N ASP A 117 -3.78 11.34 6.23
CA ASP A 117 -3.38 12.74 6.20
C ASP A 117 -1.90 12.93 5.83
N LEU A 118 -1.10 11.86 5.91
CA LEU A 118 0.32 11.88 5.52
C LEU A 118 0.52 11.48 4.07
N ALA A 119 -0.43 10.76 3.49
CA ALA A 119 -0.32 10.19 2.15
C ALA A 119 -0.48 11.27 1.07
N VAL A 120 0.16 11.05 -0.08
CA VAL A 120 -0.09 11.85 -1.29
C VAL A 120 -1.55 11.69 -1.73
N ALA A 121 -2.06 10.45 -1.64
CA ALA A 121 -3.44 10.12 -1.99
C ALA A 121 -3.86 8.84 -1.26
N VAL A 122 -5.18 8.67 -1.12
CA VAL A 122 -5.78 7.43 -0.62
C VAL A 122 -6.68 6.88 -1.71
N ILE A 123 -6.49 5.61 -2.07
CA ILE A 123 -7.30 4.91 -3.06
C ILE A 123 -7.97 3.74 -2.35
N ALA A 124 -9.28 3.69 -2.37
CA ALA A 124 -10.06 2.67 -1.68
C ALA A 124 -11.23 2.23 -2.54
N GLY A 125 -11.53 0.92 -2.53
CA GLY A 125 -12.74 0.39 -3.15
C GLY A 125 -12.61 -0.08 -4.58
N LEU A 126 -11.42 -0.04 -5.18
CA LEU A 126 -11.21 -0.47 -6.57
C LEU A 126 -10.80 -1.94 -6.69
N GLY A 127 -10.77 -2.69 -5.59
CA GLY A 127 -10.27 -4.04 -5.58
C GLY A 127 -8.79 -4.09 -5.99
N ALA A 128 -8.40 -5.17 -6.64
CA ALA A 128 -7.02 -5.36 -7.10
C ALA A 128 -6.52 -4.23 -8.01
N GLN A 129 -7.42 -3.65 -8.82
CA GLN A 129 -7.07 -2.56 -9.73
C GLN A 129 -6.59 -1.31 -9.01
N GLY A 130 -6.90 -1.16 -7.73
CA GLY A 130 -6.41 -0.04 -6.93
C GLY A 130 -4.89 0.04 -6.87
N TYR A 131 -4.20 -1.09 -6.92
CA TYR A 131 -2.73 -1.12 -6.84
C TYR A 131 -2.04 -0.50 -8.06
N PRO A 132 -2.33 -0.91 -9.30
CA PRO A 132 -1.71 -0.24 -10.45
C PRO A 132 -2.14 1.23 -10.57
N VAL A 133 -3.36 1.58 -10.17
CA VAL A 133 -3.80 2.98 -10.13
C VAL A 133 -2.98 3.76 -9.10
N ALA A 134 -2.75 3.19 -7.92
CA ALA A 134 -1.94 3.82 -6.88
C ALA A 134 -0.49 4.04 -7.35
N LEU A 135 0.09 3.04 -8.02
CA LEU A 135 1.45 3.17 -8.56
C LEU A 135 1.53 4.30 -9.58
N ARG A 136 0.57 4.36 -10.50
CA ARG A 136 0.54 5.42 -11.52
C ARG A 136 0.41 6.80 -10.88
N ALA A 137 -0.50 6.95 -9.91
CA ALA A 137 -0.70 8.20 -9.21
C ALA A 137 0.57 8.66 -8.49
N LEU A 138 1.26 7.74 -7.82
CA LEU A 138 2.51 8.04 -7.14
C LEU A 138 3.60 8.47 -8.11
N VAL A 139 3.77 7.72 -9.20
CA VAL A 139 4.81 8.02 -10.20
C VAL A 139 4.56 9.37 -10.86
N ASP A 140 3.31 9.68 -11.20
CA ASP A 140 2.93 10.99 -11.74
C ASP A 140 3.28 12.10 -10.75
N HIS A 141 2.98 11.90 -9.47
CA HIS A 141 3.32 12.87 -8.42
C HIS A 141 4.84 13.09 -8.34
N LEU A 142 5.61 11.99 -8.31
CA LEU A 142 7.07 12.07 -8.21
C LEU A 142 7.72 12.75 -9.42
N ARG A 143 7.16 12.51 -10.62
CA ARG A 143 7.67 13.10 -11.87
C ARG A 143 7.28 14.56 -12.05
N ALA A 144 6.20 14.99 -11.42
CA ALA A 144 5.78 16.38 -11.46
C ALA A 144 6.63 17.27 -10.56
N GLY A 145 7.34 16.65 -9.65
CA GLY A 145 8.30 17.30 -8.86
C GLY A 145 8.33 17.78 -7.72
#